data_7e600e11c5db573ea93e9977a4e2fd53
#
_entry.id   7e600e11c5db573ea93e9977a4e2fd53
#
_cell.length_a   1.000
_cell.length_b   1.000
_cell.length_c   1.000
_cell.angle_alpha   90.00
_cell.angle_beta   90.00
_cell.angle_gamma   90.00
#
_symmetry.space_group_name_H-M   'P 1'
#
loop_
_entity.id
_entity.type
_entity.pdbx_description
1 polymer ?
#
loop_
_entity_poly.entity_id
_entity_poly.type
_entity_poly.pdbx_seq_one_letter_code
_entity_poly.pdbx_strand_id
1 'polypeptide(L)'
;PGARVSVFAGFGADADLAVSANDVHYNEWTIVGASSCRLDGFHAVAPMVASGQLPVAELIGTQLPLDQAVEAISLAGSGADMRVGVDPRA
;
A
#
# COMPACT_ATOMS: atom_id res chain seq x y z
N PRO A 1 -21.65 -5.32 -12.47
CA PRO A 1 -22.45 -4.16 -12.05
C PRO A 1 -22.17 -3.78 -10.59
N GLY A 2 -22.22 -2.47 -10.28
CA GLY A 2 -22.02 -1.98 -8.91
C GLY A 2 -20.60 -2.08 -8.36
N ALA A 3 -19.59 -2.26 -9.19
CA ALA A 3 -18.21 -2.36 -8.73
C ALA A 3 -17.72 -1.05 -8.10
N ARG A 4 -16.87 -1.18 -7.08
CA ARG A 4 -16.19 -0.05 -6.44
C ARG A 4 -14.68 -0.14 -6.70
N VAL A 5 -14.12 0.92 -7.24
CA VAL A 5 -12.69 1.05 -7.54
C VAL A 5 -12.11 2.14 -6.65
N SER A 6 -11.07 1.82 -5.92
CA SER A 6 -10.31 2.78 -5.12
C SER A 6 -8.94 3.02 -5.76
N VAL A 7 -8.67 4.27 -6.11
CA VAL A 7 -7.34 4.72 -6.54
C VAL A 7 -6.60 5.17 -5.29
N PHE A 8 -5.71 4.32 -4.76
CA PHE A 8 -5.09 4.53 -3.45
C PHE A 8 -3.60 4.87 -3.52
N ALA A 9 -2.97 4.74 -4.68
CA ALA A 9 -1.55 5.03 -4.86
C ALA A 9 -1.33 6.31 -5.66
N GLY A 10 -0.23 6.99 -5.39
CA GLY A 10 0.26 8.06 -6.24
C GLY A 10 1.03 7.50 -7.44
N PHE A 11 0.88 8.14 -8.57
CA PHE A 11 1.58 7.83 -9.82
C PHE A 11 2.41 9.04 -10.26
N GLY A 12 3.16 8.91 -11.36
CA GLY A 12 3.87 10.03 -11.96
C GLY A 12 2.92 11.20 -12.33
N ALA A 13 3.45 12.40 -12.41
CA ALA A 13 2.64 13.62 -12.61
C ALA A 13 1.74 13.59 -13.85
N ASP A 14 2.15 12.83 -14.86
CA ASP A 14 1.43 12.72 -16.15
C ASP A 14 0.54 11.46 -16.22
N ALA A 15 0.33 10.77 -15.10
CA ALA A 15 -0.48 9.57 -15.08
C ALA A 15 -1.97 9.92 -15.01
N ASP A 16 -2.71 9.55 -16.04
CA ASP A 16 -4.15 9.74 -16.13
C ASP A 16 -4.90 8.41 -15.95
N LEU A 17 -6.09 8.49 -15.40
CA LEU A 17 -7.03 7.37 -15.35
C LEU A 17 -8.04 7.54 -16.48
N ALA A 18 -7.85 6.82 -17.59
CA ALA A 18 -8.81 6.80 -18.67
C ALA A 18 -9.92 5.80 -18.40
N VAL A 19 -11.17 6.28 -18.31
CA VAL A 19 -12.33 5.45 -18.01
C VAL A 19 -13.45 5.77 -19.00
N SER A 20 -14.08 4.74 -19.55
CA SER A 20 -15.26 4.90 -20.41
C SER A 20 -16.46 5.39 -19.57
N ALA A 21 -17.00 6.53 -19.94
CA ALA A 21 -18.20 7.08 -19.27
C ALA A 21 -19.40 6.11 -19.36
N ASN A 22 -19.55 5.44 -20.51
CA ASN A 22 -20.62 4.46 -20.69
C ASN A 22 -20.44 3.24 -19.78
N ASP A 23 -19.19 2.75 -19.59
CA ASP A 23 -18.94 1.63 -18.71
C ASP A 23 -19.25 2.00 -17.26
N VAL A 24 -18.87 3.20 -16.83
CA VAL A 24 -19.22 3.69 -15.49
C VAL A 24 -20.75 3.79 -15.32
N HIS A 25 -21.43 4.40 -16.31
CA HIS A 25 -22.87 4.62 -16.24
C HIS A 25 -23.68 3.33 -16.25
N TYR A 26 -23.46 2.48 -17.26
CA TYR A 26 -24.28 1.28 -17.45
C TYR A 26 -23.95 0.13 -16.50
N ASN A 27 -22.75 0.12 -15.90
CA ASN A 27 -22.38 -0.85 -14.89
C ASN A 27 -22.48 -0.32 -13.45
N GLU A 28 -22.95 0.89 -13.27
CA GLU A 28 -23.12 1.52 -11.95
C GLU A 28 -21.83 1.52 -11.10
N TRP A 29 -20.69 1.79 -11.75
CA TRP A 29 -19.40 1.80 -11.06
C TRP A 29 -19.23 3.03 -10.18
N THR A 30 -18.58 2.84 -9.03
CA THR A 30 -18.12 3.93 -8.18
C THR A 30 -16.59 3.98 -8.23
N ILE A 31 -16.03 5.15 -8.57
CA ILE A 31 -14.58 5.38 -8.56
C ILE A 31 -14.28 6.43 -7.50
N VAL A 32 -13.40 6.11 -6.56
CA VAL A 32 -13.03 7.00 -5.45
C VAL A 32 -11.52 7.09 -5.30
N GLY A 33 -11.03 8.23 -4.86
CA GLY A 33 -9.64 8.40 -4.43
C GLY A 33 -9.50 8.14 -2.94
N ALA A 34 -8.35 7.57 -2.56
CA ALA A 34 -7.95 7.45 -1.16
C ALA A 34 -6.49 7.90 -1.02
N SER A 35 -6.22 8.78 -0.08
CA SER A 35 -4.88 9.28 0.16
C SER A 35 -4.57 9.21 1.65
N SER A 36 -3.38 8.68 1.94
CA SER A 36 -2.84 8.60 3.29
C SER A 36 -3.69 7.78 4.26
N CYS A 37 -3.32 7.80 5.54
CA CYS A 37 -4.05 7.15 6.62
C CYS A 37 -4.59 8.21 7.57
N ARG A 38 -5.85 8.09 7.95
CA ARG A 38 -6.43 8.94 8.99
C ARG A 38 -5.97 8.47 10.36
N LEU A 39 -5.81 9.40 11.29
CA LEU A 39 -5.35 9.10 12.66
C LEU A 39 -6.28 8.12 13.40
N ASP A 40 -7.59 8.30 13.23
CA ASP A 40 -8.59 7.39 13.80
C ASP A 40 -8.48 5.96 13.23
N GLY A 41 -8.23 5.83 11.93
CA GLY A 41 -7.96 4.54 11.30
C GLY A 41 -6.68 3.88 11.84
N PHE A 42 -5.61 4.66 12.01
CA PHE A 42 -4.38 4.18 12.63
C PHE A 42 -4.61 3.66 14.06
N HIS A 43 -5.33 4.42 14.89
CA HIS A 43 -5.65 4.02 16.25
C HIS A 43 -6.54 2.77 16.31
N ALA A 44 -7.40 2.55 15.32
CA ALA A 44 -8.21 1.34 15.25
C ALA A 44 -7.39 0.10 14.88
N VAL A 45 -6.41 0.23 13.97
CA VAL A 45 -5.63 -0.89 13.44
C VAL A 45 -4.45 -1.26 14.33
N ALA A 46 -3.79 -0.31 14.98
CA ALA A 46 -2.60 -0.57 15.80
C ALA A 46 -2.80 -1.65 16.88
N PRO A 47 -3.90 -1.66 17.65
CA PRO A 47 -4.16 -2.75 18.62
C PRO A 47 -4.37 -4.12 17.95
N MET A 48 -4.93 -4.17 16.74
CA MET A 48 -5.14 -5.41 16.00
C MET A 48 -3.81 -6.02 15.55
N VAL A 49 -2.85 -5.17 15.17
CA VAL A 49 -1.48 -5.61 14.88
C VAL A 49 -0.79 -6.10 16.14
N ALA A 50 -0.87 -5.33 17.24
CA ALA A 50 -0.23 -5.67 18.51
C ALA A 50 -0.76 -6.98 19.11
N SER A 51 -2.03 -7.31 18.93
CA SER A 51 -2.65 -8.55 19.40
C SER A 51 -2.41 -9.75 18.47
N GLY A 52 -1.77 -9.55 17.31
CA GLY A 52 -1.58 -10.60 16.31
C GLY A 52 -2.84 -10.92 15.47
N GLN A 53 -3.93 -10.19 15.66
CA GLN A 53 -5.15 -10.34 14.84
C GLN A 53 -4.89 -10.02 13.37
N LEU A 54 -3.95 -9.10 13.10
CA LEU A 54 -3.43 -8.81 11.77
C LEU A 54 -1.95 -9.22 11.70
N PRO A 55 -1.60 -10.31 11.01
CA PRO A 55 -0.24 -10.84 10.95
C PRO A 55 0.62 -10.05 9.95
N VAL A 56 0.78 -8.75 10.16
CA VAL A 56 1.49 -7.84 9.23
C VAL A 56 2.98 -8.18 9.08
N ALA A 57 3.55 -8.90 10.04
CA ALA A 57 4.95 -9.36 9.94
C ALA A 57 5.19 -10.26 8.72
N GLU A 58 4.18 -11.00 8.29
CA GLU A 58 4.25 -11.85 7.09
C GLU A 58 4.41 -11.04 5.78
N LEU A 59 4.11 -9.74 5.81
CA LEU A 59 4.28 -8.85 4.67
C LEU A 59 5.74 -8.39 4.49
N ILE A 60 6.58 -8.56 5.53
CA ILE A 60 7.99 -8.20 5.49
C ILE A 60 8.76 -9.43 4.97
N GLY A 61 9.29 -9.34 3.76
CA GLY A 61 10.12 -10.37 3.18
C GLY A 61 11.54 -10.30 3.74
N THR A 62 12.41 -9.57 3.08
CA THR A 62 13.81 -9.42 3.49
C THR A 62 13.96 -8.37 4.58
N GLN A 63 14.74 -8.68 5.61
CA GLN A 63 15.21 -7.73 6.61
C GLN A 63 16.74 -7.58 6.52
N LEU A 64 17.20 -6.34 6.48
CA LEU A 64 18.62 -6.00 6.40
C LEU A 64 19.03 -5.10 7.57
N PRO A 65 20.28 -5.16 8.02
CA PRO A 65 20.78 -4.25 9.04
C PRO A 65 20.93 -2.82 8.50
N LEU A 66 21.09 -1.86 9.38
CA LEU A 66 21.12 -0.43 9.02
C LEU A 66 22.27 -0.09 8.07
N ASP A 67 23.42 -0.72 8.20
CA ASP A 67 24.59 -0.51 7.32
C ASP A 67 24.34 -0.96 5.88
N GLN A 68 23.30 -1.78 5.65
CA GLN A 68 22.84 -2.21 4.32
C GLN A 68 21.57 -1.45 3.85
N ALA A 69 21.27 -0.29 4.42
CA ALA A 69 20.07 0.46 4.08
C ALA A 69 19.98 0.84 2.58
N VAL A 70 21.11 1.11 1.93
CA VAL A 70 21.14 1.40 0.48
C VAL A 70 20.72 0.18 -0.35
N GLU A 71 21.18 -1.00 0.05
CA GLU A 71 20.77 -2.27 -0.56
C GLU A 71 19.28 -2.52 -0.34
N ALA A 72 18.77 -2.25 0.86
CA ALA A 72 17.35 -2.36 1.19
C ALA A 72 16.47 -1.49 0.28
N ILE A 73 16.88 -0.25 0.02
CA ILE A 73 16.18 0.67 -0.89
C ILE A 73 16.18 0.12 -2.32
N SER A 74 17.32 -0.39 -2.77
CA SER A 74 17.47 -0.97 -4.11
C SER A 74 16.57 -2.20 -4.27
N LEU A 75 16.55 -3.07 -3.26
CA LEU A 75 15.70 -4.27 -3.23
C LEU A 75 14.22 -3.91 -3.21
N ALA A 76 13.82 -2.93 -2.41
CA ALA A 76 12.44 -2.44 -2.39
C ALA A 76 12.01 -1.89 -3.75
N GLY A 77 12.90 -1.18 -4.44
CA GLY A 77 12.65 -0.64 -5.78
C GLY A 77 12.51 -1.71 -6.86
N SER A 78 13.07 -2.91 -6.65
CA SER A 78 12.97 -4.02 -7.61
C SER A 78 11.58 -4.68 -7.64
N GLY A 79 10.78 -4.51 -6.57
CA GLY A 79 9.49 -5.17 -6.42
C GLY A 79 9.57 -6.66 -6.13
N ALA A 80 10.75 -7.20 -5.80
CA ALA A 80 10.94 -8.61 -5.49
C ALA A 80 10.23 -9.01 -4.18
N ASP A 81 10.22 -8.11 -3.22
CA ASP A 81 9.55 -8.28 -1.93
C ASP A 81 8.36 -7.31 -1.78
N MET A 82 7.33 -7.71 -1.08
CA MET A 82 6.19 -6.85 -0.77
C MET A 82 6.61 -5.69 0.14
N ARG A 83 7.45 -5.96 1.12
CA ARG A 83 8.07 -4.97 2.01
C ARG A 83 9.48 -5.43 2.36
N VAL A 84 10.41 -4.49 2.39
CA VAL A 84 11.77 -4.68 2.87
C VAL A 84 11.92 -3.95 4.20
N GLY A 85 12.39 -4.65 5.21
CA GLY A 85 12.64 -4.07 6.54
C GLY A 85 14.11 -3.67 6.70
N VAL A 86 14.35 -2.61 7.46
CA VAL A 86 15.69 -2.25 7.95
C VAL A 86 15.65 -2.27 9.48
N ASP A 87 16.46 -3.13 10.10
CA ASP A 87 16.60 -3.17 11.55
C ASP A 87 17.76 -2.26 12.00
N PRO A 88 17.47 -1.15 12.70
CA PRO A 88 18.50 -0.22 13.14
C PRO A 88 19.35 -0.78 14.30
N ARG A 89 18.99 -1.93 14.85
CA ARG A 89 19.68 -2.57 15.97
C ARG A 89 20.55 -3.75 15.55
N ALA A 90 20.43 -4.14 14.31
CA ALA A 90 21.21 -5.24 13.73
C ALA A 90 22.44 -4.72 13.00
#